data_97760ba370e5cf602079dec68d512401
#
_entry.id   97760ba370e5cf602079dec68d512401
#
_cell.length_a   1.000
_cell.length_b   1.000
_cell.length_c   1.000
_cell.angle_alpha   90.00
_cell.angle_beta   90.00
_cell.angle_gamma   90.00
#
_symmetry.space_group_name_H-M   'P 1'
#
loop_
_entity.id
_entity.type
_entity.pdbx_description
1 polymer ?
#
loop_
_entity_poly.entity_id
_entity_poly.type
_entity_poly.pdbx_seq_one_letter_code
_entity_poly.pdbx_strand_id
1 'polypeptide(L)'
;MEKSIFSYDSYRPYLQDKLTAEGRRGQLSRAAESLGCQTSFLSRVINEELHLTPEHAFKLARFWSLLGDEQSYFLKLVDYERAGDQEFQKFIKSQIDELKKKNSEISKRTSRENKTFEGLSLKYFGSWIYGAIHFLTCIPKYQTLQSLAKRLSL
;
A
#
# COMPACT_ATOMS: atom_id res chain seq x y z
N MET A 1 3.62 -9.44 7.86
CA MET A 1 2.93 -8.40 7.07
C MET A 1 3.91 -7.28 6.77
N GLU A 2 4.02 -6.87 5.52
CA GLU A 2 4.88 -5.76 5.13
C GLU A 2 4.25 -4.43 5.58
N LYS A 3 5.02 -3.61 6.29
CA LYS A 3 4.52 -2.31 6.77
C LYS A 3 4.41 -1.34 5.59
N SER A 4 3.30 -0.60 5.52
CA SER A 4 3.13 0.47 4.54
C SER A 4 4.19 1.55 4.74
N ILE A 5 4.67 2.15 3.65
CA ILE A 5 5.64 3.26 3.70
C ILE A 5 5.11 4.45 4.51
N PHE A 6 3.80 4.70 4.53
CA PHE A 6 3.18 5.77 5.29
C PHE A 6 3.29 5.62 6.81
N SER A 7 3.73 4.45 7.31
CA SER A 7 3.99 4.23 8.74
C SER A 7 5.39 4.71 9.19
N TYR A 8 6.23 5.17 8.27
CA TYR A 8 7.56 5.66 8.56
C TYR A 8 7.62 7.19 8.48
N ASP A 9 8.33 7.81 9.43
CA ASP A 9 8.59 9.25 9.46
C ASP A 9 9.94 9.64 8.86
N SER A 10 10.80 8.64 8.60
CA SER A 10 12.12 8.75 8.00
C SER A 10 12.26 7.69 6.91
N TYR A 11 13.02 8.00 5.85
CA TYR A 11 13.28 7.03 4.80
C TYR A 11 14.27 5.93 5.21
N ARG A 12 15.16 6.19 6.18
CA ARG A 12 16.21 5.23 6.59
C ARG A 12 15.68 3.97 7.27
N PRO A 13 14.78 4.03 8.27
CA PRO A 13 14.14 2.84 8.81
C PRO A 13 13.39 2.02 7.74
N TYR A 14 12.77 2.70 6.77
CA TYR A 14 12.14 2.02 5.64
C TYR A 14 13.15 1.30 4.76
N LEU A 15 14.31 1.93 4.45
CA LEU A 15 15.42 1.29 3.75
C LEU A 15 15.92 0.07 4.51
N GLN A 16 16.13 0.20 5.80
CA GLN A 16 16.61 -0.88 6.65
C GLN A 16 15.66 -2.07 6.60
N ASP A 17 14.36 -1.84 6.79
CA ASP A 17 13.35 -2.90 6.73
C ASP A 17 13.28 -3.55 5.34
N LYS A 18 13.47 -2.80 4.26
CA LYS A 18 13.45 -3.31 2.89
C LYS A 18 14.71 -4.07 2.50
N LEU A 19 15.87 -3.66 2.99
CA LEU A 19 17.16 -4.15 2.51
C LEU A 19 17.85 -5.14 3.46
N THR A 20 17.57 -5.06 4.78
CA THR A 20 18.30 -5.85 5.79
C THR A 20 17.44 -6.81 6.60
N ALA A 21 16.10 -6.78 6.48
CA ALA A 21 15.21 -7.69 7.21
C ALA A 21 15.54 -9.17 6.92
N GLU A 22 15.35 -10.01 7.93
CA GLU A 22 15.55 -11.46 7.83
C GLU A 22 14.78 -12.06 6.64
N GLY A 23 15.43 -12.97 5.90
CA GLY A 23 14.87 -13.57 4.68
C GLY A 23 15.06 -12.74 3.40
N ARG A 24 15.64 -11.54 3.48
CA ARG A 24 15.87 -10.67 2.31
C ARG A 24 17.34 -10.67 1.84
N ARG A 25 18.01 -11.84 1.93
CA ARG A 25 19.41 -11.98 1.44
C ARG A 25 19.53 -11.52 -0.02
N GLY A 26 20.56 -10.72 -0.31
CA GLY A 26 20.82 -10.20 -1.65
C GLY A 26 20.01 -8.98 -2.07
N GLN A 27 19.02 -8.52 -1.29
CA GLN A 27 18.25 -7.33 -1.65
C GLN A 27 19.12 -6.06 -1.69
N LEU A 28 20.07 -5.93 -0.76
CA LEU A 28 21.02 -4.82 -0.75
C LEU A 28 21.85 -4.77 -2.05
N SER A 29 22.34 -5.92 -2.51
CA SER A 29 23.13 -6.01 -3.75
C SER A 29 22.28 -5.69 -4.98
N ARG A 30 21.05 -6.23 -5.05
CA ARG A 30 20.12 -5.96 -6.16
C ARG A 30 19.69 -4.49 -6.21
N ALA A 31 19.43 -3.89 -5.05
CA ALA A 31 19.11 -2.48 -4.96
C ALA A 31 20.31 -1.61 -5.41
N ALA A 32 21.52 -1.91 -4.92
CA ALA A 32 22.75 -1.21 -5.34
C ALA A 32 22.98 -1.30 -6.85
N GLU A 33 22.79 -2.49 -7.45
CA GLU A 33 22.86 -2.70 -8.88
C GLU A 33 21.83 -1.86 -9.64
N SER A 34 20.59 -1.80 -9.16
CA SER A 34 19.54 -0.98 -9.77
C SER A 34 19.83 0.52 -9.74
N LEU A 35 20.60 0.97 -8.74
CA LEU A 35 21.06 2.35 -8.61
C LEU A 35 22.31 2.63 -9.45
N GLY A 36 23.06 1.60 -9.87
CA GLY A 36 24.39 1.73 -10.45
C GLY A 36 25.46 2.14 -9.44
N CYS A 37 25.32 1.74 -8.18
CA CYS A 37 26.26 2.07 -7.10
C CYS A 37 26.75 0.82 -6.37
N GLN A 38 27.74 0.99 -5.49
CA GLN A 38 28.25 -0.07 -4.63
C GLN A 38 27.34 -0.30 -3.42
N THR A 39 27.29 -1.54 -2.91
CA THR A 39 26.52 -1.89 -1.70
C THR A 39 26.96 -1.08 -0.48
N SER A 40 28.26 -0.75 -0.38
CA SER A 40 28.82 0.11 0.67
C SER A 40 28.17 1.51 0.74
N PHE A 41 27.75 2.06 -0.42
CA PHE A 41 27.03 3.33 -0.46
C PHE A 41 25.68 3.21 0.29
N LEU A 42 24.87 2.20 -0.02
CA LEU A 42 23.58 1.99 0.65
C LEU A 42 23.75 1.70 2.14
N SER A 43 24.78 0.92 2.52
CA SER A 43 25.10 0.67 3.93
C SER A 43 25.41 1.99 4.68
N ARG A 44 26.19 2.88 4.06
CA ARG A 44 26.51 4.20 4.65
C ARG A 44 25.28 5.11 4.72
N VAL A 45 24.36 5.01 3.76
CA VAL A 45 23.08 5.74 3.83
C VAL A 45 22.23 5.25 5.01
N ILE A 46 22.15 3.93 5.21
CA ILE A 46 21.41 3.34 6.35
C ILE A 46 22.03 3.77 7.68
N ASN A 47 23.37 3.82 7.76
CA ASN A 47 24.13 4.23 8.95
C ASN A 47 24.23 5.76 9.13
N GLU A 48 23.44 6.54 8.41
CA GLU A 48 23.35 8.00 8.51
C GLU A 48 24.60 8.79 8.10
N GLU A 49 25.59 8.14 7.48
CA GLU A 49 26.80 8.81 7.00
C GLU A 49 26.58 9.58 5.69
N LEU A 50 25.64 9.15 4.89
CA LEU A 50 25.30 9.72 3.59
C LEU A 50 23.79 9.86 3.42
N HIS A 51 23.38 10.68 2.45
CA HIS A 51 22.00 10.80 2.01
C HIS A 51 21.82 10.23 0.61
N LEU A 52 20.59 9.71 0.33
CA LEU A 52 20.18 9.41 -1.05
C LEU A 52 20.07 10.72 -1.85
N THR A 53 20.43 10.69 -3.13
CA THR A 53 20.00 11.75 -4.05
C THR A 53 18.55 11.54 -4.47
N PRO A 54 17.86 12.58 -4.99
CA PRO A 54 16.51 12.41 -5.53
C PRO A 54 16.43 11.33 -6.62
N GLU A 55 17.47 11.23 -7.48
CA GLU A 55 17.57 10.23 -8.53
C GLU A 55 17.70 8.82 -7.96
N HIS A 56 18.51 8.63 -6.89
CA HIS A 56 18.61 7.35 -6.19
C HIS A 56 17.28 6.98 -5.54
N ALA A 57 16.61 7.94 -4.90
CA ALA A 57 15.29 7.72 -4.30
C ALA A 57 14.25 7.31 -5.35
N PHE A 58 14.23 7.97 -6.51
CA PHE A 58 13.34 7.63 -7.61
C PHE A 58 13.59 6.22 -8.15
N LYS A 59 14.87 5.85 -8.37
CA LYS A 59 15.22 4.49 -8.82
C LYS A 59 14.82 3.42 -7.80
N LEU A 60 15.04 3.66 -6.49
CA LEU A 60 14.61 2.75 -5.43
C LEU A 60 13.09 2.61 -5.35
N ALA A 61 12.35 3.72 -5.48
CA ALA A 61 10.90 3.68 -5.53
C ALA A 61 10.39 2.78 -6.67
N ARG A 62 11.00 2.89 -7.85
CA ARG A 62 10.70 1.99 -8.99
C ARG A 62 11.11 0.56 -8.72
N PHE A 63 12.27 0.32 -8.13
CA PHE A 63 12.77 -1.01 -7.78
C PHE A 63 11.81 -1.76 -6.84
N TRP A 64 11.19 -1.03 -5.90
CA TRP A 64 10.17 -1.58 -5.00
C TRP A 64 8.75 -1.47 -5.52
N SER A 65 8.55 -1.03 -6.76
CA SER A 65 7.23 -0.84 -7.37
C SER A 65 6.31 0.10 -6.59
N LEU A 66 6.89 1.10 -5.91
CA LEU A 66 6.11 2.17 -5.27
C LEU A 66 5.52 3.06 -6.37
N LEU A 67 4.22 3.28 -6.33
CA LEU A 67 3.50 4.06 -7.34
C LEU A 67 2.66 5.17 -6.71
N GLY A 68 2.42 6.23 -7.47
CA GLY A 68 1.53 7.32 -7.07
C GLY A 68 1.94 7.97 -5.74
N ASP A 69 1.06 7.93 -4.76
CA ASP A 69 1.26 8.57 -3.46
C ASP A 69 2.40 7.93 -2.65
N GLU A 70 2.64 6.63 -2.77
CA GLU A 70 3.75 5.94 -2.09
C GLU A 70 5.11 6.41 -2.60
N GLN A 71 5.25 6.52 -3.92
CA GLN A 71 6.46 7.05 -4.55
C GLN A 71 6.69 8.51 -4.14
N SER A 72 5.64 9.33 -4.20
CA SER A 72 5.71 10.74 -3.79
C SER A 72 6.10 10.88 -2.33
N TYR A 73 5.53 10.06 -1.46
CA TYR A 73 5.83 10.04 -0.04
C TYR A 73 7.30 9.69 0.23
N PHE A 74 7.82 8.64 -0.40
CA PHE A 74 9.23 8.24 -0.26
C PHE A 74 10.20 9.34 -0.68
N LEU A 75 9.95 9.96 -1.84
CA LEU A 75 10.77 11.08 -2.34
C LEU A 75 10.75 12.27 -1.36
N LYS A 76 9.57 12.61 -0.82
CA LYS A 76 9.43 13.68 0.17
C LYS A 76 10.16 13.40 1.48
N LEU A 77 10.19 12.16 1.95
CA LEU A 77 10.99 11.77 3.12
C LEU A 77 12.50 12.01 2.88
N VAL A 78 12.99 11.68 1.67
CA VAL A 78 14.40 11.93 1.31
C VAL A 78 14.68 13.42 1.22
N ASP A 79 13.82 14.19 0.57
CA ASP A 79 13.96 15.65 0.47
C ASP A 79 13.93 16.32 1.86
N TYR A 80 13.05 15.87 2.74
CA TYR A 80 12.91 16.39 4.09
C TYR A 80 14.20 16.24 4.91
N GLU A 81 14.82 15.05 4.87
CA GLU A 81 16.07 14.81 5.62
C GLU A 81 17.29 15.50 5.00
N ARG A 82 17.23 15.82 3.71
CA ARG A 82 18.29 16.55 3.01
C ARG A 82 18.16 18.07 3.12
N ALA A 83 16.99 18.57 3.48
CA ALA A 83 16.71 19.98 3.53
C ALA A 83 17.58 20.67 4.61
N GLY A 84 18.47 21.55 4.19
CA GLY A 84 19.30 22.37 5.08
C GLY A 84 18.61 23.67 5.51
N ASP A 85 17.57 24.09 4.84
CA ASP A 85 16.78 25.29 5.15
C ASP A 85 15.52 24.91 5.95
N GLN A 86 15.28 25.63 7.05
CA GLN A 86 14.16 25.33 7.95
C GLN A 86 12.77 25.63 7.34
N GLU A 87 12.66 26.67 6.53
CA GLU A 87 11.39 27.03 5.89
C GLU A 87 11.03 26.01 4.83
N PHE A 88 12.03 25.62 4.03
CA PHE A 88 11.86 24.54 3.04
C PHE A 88 11.52 23.21 3.70
N GLN A 89 12.17 22.88 4.83
CA GLN A 89 11.86 21.67 5.59
C GLN A 89 10.41 21.65 6.10
N LYS A 90 9.91 22.77 6.64
CA LYS A 90 8.50 22.91 7.04
C LYS A 90 7.53 22.72 5.87
N PHE A 91 7.88 23.29 4.72
CA PHE A 91 7.08 23.13 3.50
C PHE A 91 6.99 21.67 3.07
N ILE A 92 8.12 20.94 3.02
CA ILE A 92 8.11 19.51 2.69
C ILE A 92 7.32 18.71 3.72
N LYS A 93 7.46 19.05 5.02
CA LYS A 93 6.73 18.38 6.10
C LYS A 93 5.22 18.49 5.94
N SER A 94 4.71 19.66 5.54
CA SER A 94 3.28 19.84 5.28
C SER A 94 2.78 18.90 4.16
N GLN A 95 3.56 18.70 3.09
CA GLN A 95 3.22 17.79 2.01
C GLN A 95 3.25 16.31 2.44
N ILE A 96 4.20 15.94 3.30
CA ILE A 96 4.26 14.60 3.90
C ILE A 96 2.98 14.33 4.72
N ASP A 97 2.57 15.28 5.55
CA ASP A 97 1.41 15.16 6.42
C ASP A 97 0.09 15.07 5.60
N GLU A 98 -0.02 15.82 4.50
CA GLU A 98 -1.13 15.70 3.55
C GLU A 98 -1.23 14.31 2.92
N LEU A 99 -0.10 13.74 2.45
CA LEU A 99 -0.07 12.39 1.89
C LEU A 99 -0.45 11.33 2.93
N LYS A 100 0.03 11.46 4.17
CA LYS A 100 -0.38 10.59 5.29
C LYS A 100 -1.88 10.65 5.53
N LYS A 101 -2.43 11.85 5.63
CA LYS A 101 -3.86 12.07 5.87
C LYS A 101 -4.70 11.44 4.75
N LYS A 102 -4.36 11.72 3.50
CA LYS A 102 -5.02 11.14 2.31
C LYS A 102 -5.02 9.61 2.35
N ASN A 103 -3.87 9.00 2.61
CA ASN A 103 -3.76 7.54 2.71
C ASN A 103 -4.59 6.97 3.87
N SER A 104 -4.60 7.62 5.03
CA SER A 104 -5.42 7.23 6.19
C SER A 104 -6.91 7.26 5.89
N GLU A 105 -7.39 8.26 5.15
CA GLU A 105 -8.80 8.36 4.74
C GLU A 105 -9.19 7.26 3.74
N ILE A 106 -8.33 6.98 2.76
CA ILE A 106 -8.53 5.89 1.80
C ILE A 106 -8.57 4.54 2.53
N SER A 107 -7.61 4.28 3.42
CA SER A 107 -7.56 3.05 4.20
C SER A 107 -8.80 2.84 5.06
N LYS A 108 -9.33 3.91 5.70
CA LYS A 108 -10.58 3.85 6.47
C LYS A 108 -11.81 3.53 5.60
N ARG A 109 -11.89 4.11 4.40
CA ARG A 109 -12.97 3.82 3.44
C ARG A 109 -12.93 2.37 2.98
N THR A 110 -11.76 1.91 2.53
CA THR A 110 -11.56 0.53 2.07
C THR A 110 -11.84 -0.49 3.18
N SER A 111 -11.44 -0.21 4.43
CA SER A 111 -11.73 -1.08 5.57
C SER A 111 -13.23 -1.15 5.91
N ARG A 112 -13.98 -0.06 5.73
CA ARG A 112 -15.45 -0.04 5.90
C ARG A 112 -16.14 -0.85 4.80
N GLU A 113 -15.75 -0.64 3.54
CA GLU A 113 -16.28 -1.37 2.38
C GLU A 113 -16.01 -2.86 2.49
N ASN A 114 -14.78 -3.27 2.85
CA ASN A 114 -14.42 -4.67 3.03
C ASN A 114 -15.24 -5.34 4.16
N LYS A 115 -15.43 -4.69 5.31
CA LYS A 115 -16.28 -5.24 6.38
C LYS A 115 -17.72 -5.42 5.95
N THR A 116 -18.26 -4.49 5.17
CA THR A 116 -19.62 -4.61 4.62
C THR A 116 -19.68 -5.74 3.60
N PHE A 117 -18.69 -5.87 2.74
CA PHE A 117 -18.62 -6.91 1.73
C PHE A 117 -18.44 -8.30 2.36
N GLU A 118 -17.57 -8.45 3.35
CA GLU A 118 -17.40 -9.72 4.11
C GLU A 118 -18.70 -10.12 4.81
N GLY A 119 -19.39 -9.17 5.45
CA GLY A 119 -20.69 -9.44 6.09
C GLY A 119 -21.78 -9.89 5.10
N LEU A 120 -21.83 -9.30 3.91
CA LEU A 120 -22.74 -9.70 2.84
C LEU A 120 -22.35 -11.04 2.22
N SER A 121 -21.05 -11.27 2.01
CA SER A 121 -20.54 -12.55 1.49
C SER A 121 -20.83 -13.70 2.43
N LEU A 122 -20.61 -13.54 3.73
CA LEU A 122 -20.93 -14.57 4.73
C LEU A 122 -22.43 -14.91 4.73
N LYS A 123 -23.33 -13.91 4.60
CA LYS A 123 -24.78 -14.16 4.47
C LYS A 123 -25.10 -14.88 3.17
N TYR A 124 -24.51 -14.45 2.05
CA TYR A 124 -24.77 -15.05 0.75
C TYR A 124 -24.30 -16.51 0.67
N PHE A 125 -23.08 -16.79 1.10
CA PHE A 125 -22.52 -18.16 1.07
C PHE A 125 -22.94 -19.01 2.27
N GLY A 126 -23.37 -18.40 3.37
CA GLY A 126 -23.87 -19.10 4.56
C GLY A 126 -25.27 -19.67 4.41
N SER A 127 -26.00 -19.32 3.35
CA SER A 127 -27.36 -19.82 3.10
C SER A 127 -27.51 -20.27 1.67
N TRP A 128 -27.90 -21.52 1.47
CA TRP A 128 -28.20 -22.11 0.16
C TRP A 128 -29.31 -21.37 -0.61
N ILE A 129 -30.22 -20.69 0.11
CA ILE A 129 -31.35 -19.96 -0.45
C ILE A 129 -30.88 -18.85 -1.38
N TYR A 130 -29.84 -18.06 -1.00
CA TYR A 130 -29.33 -16.98 -1.83
C TYR A 130 -28.71 -17.48 -3.14
N GLY A 131 -27.97 -18.59 -3.07
CA GLY A 131 -27.45 -19.28 -4.25
C GLY A 131 -28.57 -19.81 -5.15
N ALA A 132 -29.58 -20.44 -4.56
CA ALA A 132 -30.74 -20.97 -5.28
C ALA A 132 -31.53 -19.85 -5.98
N ILE A 133 -31.78 -18.72 -5.32
CA ILE A 133 -32.42 -17.54 -5.91
C ILE A 133 -31.61 -17.03 -7.10
N HIS A 134 -30.29 -16.90 -6.94
CA HIS A 134 -29.42 -16.43 -8.01
C HIS A 134 -29.50 -17.30 -9.26
N PHE A 135 -29.42 -18.62 -9.10
CA PHE A 135 -29.54 -19.55 -10.22
C PHE A 135 -30.95 -19.55 -10.84
N LEU A 136 -32.02 -19.52 -10.03
CA LEU A 136 -33.40 -19.53 -10.53
C LEU A 136 -33.74 -18.24 -11.31
N THR A 137 -33.22 -17.08 -10.93
CA THR A 137 -33.43 -15.82 -11.67
C THR A 137 -32.85 -15.83 -13.08
N CYS A 138 -31.87 -16.70 -13.36
CA CYS A 138 -31.37 -16.91 -14.72
C CYS A 138 -32.38 -17.60 -15.64
N ILE A 139 -33.45 -18.21 -15.09
CA ILE A 139 -34.48 -18.92 -15.82
C ILE A 139 -35.70 -18.00 -15.98
N PRO A 140 -36.17 -17.67 -17.21
CA PRO A 140 -37.27 -16.72 -17.42
C PRO A 140 -38.54 -17.00 -16.64
N LYS A 141 -38.85 -18.28 -16.40
CA LYS A 141 -40.01 -18.73 -15.63
C LYS A 141 -39.99 -18.33 -14.16
N TYR A 142 -38.82 -18.07 -13.59
CA TYR A 142 -38.62 -17.80 -12.15
C TYR A 142 -38.14 -16.38 -11.86
N GLN A 143 -38.37 -15.43 -12.73
CA GLN A 143 -37.93 -14.02 -12.57
C GLN A 143 -38.91 -13.17 -11.75
N THR A 144 -39.95 -13.74 -11.15
CA THR A 144 -40.90 -13.03 -10.29
C THR A 144 -40.83 -13.54 -8.85
N LEU A 145 -41.07 -12.66 -7.89
CA LEU A 145 -41.07 -13.00 -6.45
C LEU A 145 -42.03 -14.15 -6.15
N GLN A 146 -43.22 -14.18 -6.75
CA GLN A 146 -44.19 -15.21 -6.52
C GLN A 146 -43.73 -16.58 -7.04
N SER A 147 -43.11 -16.63 -8.22
CA SER A 147 -42.60 -17.87 -8.78
C SER A 147 -41.42 -18.44 -8.01
N LEU A 148 -40.53 -17.55 -7.49
CA LEU A 148 -39.41 -17.93 -6.62
C LEU A 148 -39.90 -18.47 -5.28
N ALA A 149 -40.79 -17.75 -4.59
CA ALA A 149 -41.33 -18.17 -3.30
C ALA A 149 -42.01 -19.54 -3.41
N LYS A 150 -42.86 -19.72 -4.42
CA LYS A 150 -43.53 -21.01 -4.68
C LYS A 150 -42.50 -22.13 -4.95
N ARG A 151 -41.43 -21.88 -5.70
CA ARG A 151 -40.43 -22.90 -6.04
C ARG A 151 -39.54 -23.28 -4.87
N LEU A 152 -39.22 -22.31 -3.97
CA LEU A 152 -38.37 -22.49 -2.80
C LEU A 152 -39.14 -22.82 -1.53
N SER A 153 -40.48 -22.90 -1.60
CA SER A 153 -41.38 -23.16 -0.47
C SER A 153 -41.20 -22.15 0.66
N LEU A 154 -41.02 -20.87 0.29
CA LEU A 154 -40.87 -19.72 1.20
C LEU A 154 -42.18 -18.99 1.38
#